data_25e02cc1f0bf9aa9c81560f9fec9159c
#
_entry.id   25e02cc1f0bf9aa9c81560f9fec9159c
#
_cell.length_a   1.000
_cell.length_b   1.000
_cell.length_c   1.000
_cell.angle_alpha   90.00
_cell.angle_beta   90.00
_cell.angle_gamma   90.00
#
_symmetry.space_group_name_H-M   'P 1'
#
loop_
_entity.id
_entity.type
_entity.pdbx_description
1 polymer ?
#
loop_
_entity_poly.entity_id
_entity_poly.type
_entity_poly.pdbx_seq_one_letter_code
_entity_poly.pdbx_strand_id
1 'polypeptide(L)'
;MKRYIYLLIPLLAFALVGCEDELEEKAALDVTVSSTGNVTWEGNTVVVKKGTPLTFDFTGNPDFITFFSGESGHKFIYRKRDQVALEDIVSSKLSFSVWYQYGNAATSVNLLKLYLSETFPGLAKNKFEADSVLVEGFAWNDLIDPSKMPTAPSNAANATHFEVDFTPYLGKRMTIAACYKPVSNAAAQPRVNIVGMKIVNTMKDGTTSTLFAGDFNFTPINMMCHHRLNDQRSMTVNREYGSVTSSTSGIWNLSGATKGDFFIHSSNSGAKLKYSWLVSNMILANACSPDYGQPIKNVTKGTSSYTYIYKTAGTYKATFVATNSNYKAESQVLRELNIKVVE
;
A
#
# COMPACT_ATOMS: atom_id res chain seq x y z
N MET A 1 -45.70 -42.78 49.98
CA MET A 1 -44.90 -42.39 48.85
C MET A 1 -45.01 -40.87 48.63
N LYS A 2 -44.48 -40.02 49.51
CA LYS A 2 -44.49 -38.58 49.38
C LYS A 2 -43.34 -37.92 50.19
N ARG A 3 -42.10 -38.34 50.04
CA ARG A 3 -40.99 -37.77 50.85
C ARG A 3 -39.66 -37.63 50.14
N TYR A 4 -39.58 -37.74 48.78
CA TYR A 4 -38.30 -37.67 48.06
C TYR A 4 -38.22 -36.55 46.96
N ILE A 5 -39.19 -35.63 46.90
CA ILE A 5 -39.24 -34.59 45.84
C ILE A 5 -38.56 -33.30 46.26
N TYR A 6 -38.20 -33.10 47.54
CA TYR A 6 -37.62 -31.80 47.99
C TYR A 6 -36.08 -31.76 48.05
N LEU A 7 -35.37 -32.82 47.66
CA LEU A 7 -33.93 -32.89 47.74
C LEU A 7 -33.21 -32.65 46.37
N LEU A 8 -33.97 -32.50 45.29
CA LEU A 8 -33.42 -32.30 43.92
C LEU A 8 -33.43 -30.82 43.43
N ILE A 9 -34.09 -29.93 44.14
CA ILE A 9 -34.20 -28.52 43.74
C ILE A 9 -32.96 -27.67 44.12
N PRO A 10 -32.23 -27.90 45.23
CA PRO A 10 -31.03 -27.07 45.49
C PRO A 10 -29.80 -27.47 44.67
N LEU A 11 -29.77 -28.65 44.00
CA LEU A 11 -28.60 -29.07 43.21
C LEU A 11 -28.58 -28.50 41.80
N LEU A 12 -29.73 -27.97 41.31
CA LEU A 12 -29.82 -27.35 39.98
C LEU A 12 -29.53 -25.83 39.99
N ALA A 13 -29.47 -25.22 41.18
CA ALA A 13 -29.22 -23.79 41.33
C ALA A 13 -27.72 -23.46 41.35
N PHE A 14 -26.81 -24.44 41.45
CA PHE A 14 -25.34 -24.22 41.38
C PHE A 14 -24.74 -24.37 40.00
N ALA A 15 -25.51 -24.72 38.98
CA ALA A 15 -25.02 -24.92 37.61
C ALA A 15 -25.17 -23.66 36.69
N LEU A 16 -25.57 -22.51 37.24
CA LEU A 16 -25.72 -21.26 36.51
C LEU A 16 -24.77 -20.15 37.00
N VAL A 17 -23.65 -20.49 37.65
CA VAL A 17 -22.53 -19.58 37.71
C VAL A 17 -21.86 -19.73 36.37
N GLY A 18 -22.39 -19.02 35.36
CA GLY A 18 -21.72 -18.85 34.10
C GLY A 18 -20.33 -18.24 34.38
N CYS A 19 -19.28 -18.81 33.86
CA CYS A 19 -18.00 -18.13 33.76
C CYS A 19 -18.28 -16.76 33.22
N GLU A 20 -18.09 -15.72 34.00
CA GLU A 20 -18.01 -14.35 33.50
C GLU A 20 -16.77 -14.32 32.63
N ASP A 21 -16.99 -14.21 31.30
CA ASP A 21 -15.93 -14.13 30.30
C ASP A 21 -15.30 -12.73 30.29
N GLU A 22 -15.21 -12.08 31.44
CA GLU A 22 -14.50 -10.81 31.61
C GLU A 22 -12.99 -11.06 31.60
N LEU A 23 -12.24 -10.03 31.25
CA LEU A 23 -10.78 -10.04 31.44
C LEU A 23 -10.50 -10.15 32.93
N GLU A 24 -9.68 -11.13 33.32
CA GLU A 24 -9.25 -11.32 34.71
C GLU A 24 -8.53 -10.07 35.22
N GLU A 25 -7.80 -9.37 34.32
CA GLU A 25 -7.06 -8.19 34.64
C GLU A 25 -7.11 -7.14 33.51
N LYS A 26 -7.55 -5.92 33.83
CA LYS A 26 -7.53 -4.80 32.87
C LYS A 26 -6.11 -4.32 32.63
N ALA A 27 -5.82 -3.88 31.41
CA ALA A 27 -4.51 -3.33 31.09
C ALA A 27 -4.18 -2.11 31.97
N ALA A 28 -3.01 -2.12 32.58
CA ALA A 28 -2.44 -0.98 33.30
C ALA A 28 -1.01 -0.75 32.79
N LEU A 29 -0.65 0.51 32.56
CA LEU A 29 0.69 0.90 32.13
C LEU A 29 1.00 2.27 32.67
N ASP A 30 2.18 2.43 33.29
CA ASP A 30 2.84 3.72 33.46
C ASP A 30 4.15 3.72 32.71
N VAL A 31 4.51 4.88 32.17
CA VAL A 31 5.73 5.08 31.39
C VAL A 31 6.50 6.25 31.98
N THR A 32 7.72 5.99 32.38
CA THR A 32 8.67 7.01 32.84
C THR A 32 9.87 7.05 31.91
N VAL A 33 10.61 8.14 31.94
CA VAL A 33 11.84 8.27 31.15
C VAL A 33 13.02 8.14 32.10
N SER A 34 13.95 7.22 31.78
CA SER A 34 15.19 7.08 32.54
C SER A 34 15.98 8.36 32.51
N SER A 35 16.31 8.88 33.70
CA SER A 35 17.13 10.08 33.89
C SER A 35 18.60 9.77 33.62
N THR A 36 19.02 9.92 32.34
CA THR A 36 20.45 9.96 32.00
C THR A 36 20.90 11.42 31.88
N GLY A 37 22.19 11.73 32.07
CA GLY A 37 22.70 13.10 32.01
C GLY A 37 22.48 13.85 30.67
N ASN A 38 21.92 13.18 29.68
CA ASN A 38 21.59 13.71 28.34
C ASN A 38 20.09 13.98 28.13
N VAL A 39 19.27 13.78 29.17
CA VAL A 39 17.81 14.00 29.11
C VAL A 39 17.46 15.10 30.11
N THR A 40 16.78 16.13 29.64
CA THR A 40 16.28 17.23 30.47
C THR A 40 14.76 17.37 30.28
N TRP A 41 14.13 18.20 31.13
CA TRP A 41 12.68 18.42 31.10
C TRP A 41 12.37 19.91 30.98
N GLU A 42 11.48 20.24 30.05
CA GLU A 42 10.83 21.56 29.94
C GLU A 42 9.33 21.38 30.25
N GLY A 43 8.95 21.63 31.50
CA GLY A 43 7.58 21.31 31.96
C GLY A 43 7.26 19.81 31.79
N ASN A 44 6.26 19.48 30.99
CA ASN A 44 5.86 18.10 30.70
C ASN A 44 6.51 17.54 29.42
N THR A 45 7.55 18.19 28.90
CA THR A 45 8.22 17.79 27.66
C THR A 45 9.63 17.27 27.97
N VAL A 46 9.93 16.08 27.51
CA VAL A 46 11.27 15.49 27.55
C VAL A 46 12.12 16.15 26.47
N VAL A 47 13.28 16.66 26.83
CA VAL A 47 14.23 17.28 25.89
C VAL A 47 15.45 16.41 25.76
N VAL A 48 15.81 16.05 24.53
CA VAL A 48 16.94 15.17 24.21
C VAL A 48 17.63 15.65 22.95
N LYS A 49 18.95 15.45 22.83
CA LYS A 49 19.66 15.70 21.55
C LYS A 49 19.38 14.59 20.54
N LYS A 50 19.32 14.95 19.26
CA LYS A 50 19.22 13.97 18.18
C LYS A 50 20.35 12.94 18.25
N GLY A 51 20.02 11.70 17.96
CA GLY A 51 20.96 10.59 18.01
C GLY A 51 21.24 10.05 19.43
N THR A 52 20.69 10.66 20.49
CA THR A 52 20.83 10.17 21.85
C THR A 52 19.79 9.08 22.15
N PRO A 53 20.21 7.94 22.76
CA PRO A 53 19.26 6.93 23.22
C PRO A 53 18.36 7.50 24.33
N LEU A 54 17.03 7.34 24.13
CA LEU A 54 16.00 7.69 25.10
C LEU A 54 15.35 6.41 25.59
N THR A 55 15.47 6.11 26.89
CA THR A 55 14.93 4.89 27.48
C THR A 55 13.65 5.19 28.24
N PHE A 56 12.61 4.45 27.92
CA PHE A 56 11.30 4.45 28.56
C PHE A 56 11.20 3.24 29.47
N ASP A 57 10.92 3.45 30.75
CA ASP A 57 10.73 2.40 31.73
C ASP A 57 9.24 2.18 31.96
N PHE A 58 8.83 0.92 32.07
CA PHE A 58 7.45 0.48 32.14
C PHE A 58 7.14 -0.14 33.50
N THR A 59 5.99 0.26 34.07
CA THR A 59 5.36 -0.43 35.19
C THR A 59 3.89 -0.74 34.83
N GLY A 60 3.34 -1.81 35.39
CA GLY A 60 2.02 -2.30 35.09
C GLY A 60 2.01 -3.75 34.60
N ASN A 61 0.88 -4.17 34.06
CA ASN A 61 0.60 -5.58 33.74
C ASN A 61 0.16 -5.81 32.27
N PRO A 62 0.59 -5.03 31.24
CA PRO A 62 0.09 -5.24 29.90
C PRO A 62 0.65 -6.51 29.26
N ASP A 63 -0.22 -7.27 28.54
CA ASP A 63 0.20 -8.39 27.69
C ASP A 63 0.96 -7.90 26.46
N PHE A 64 0.49 -6.79 25.88
CA PHE A 64 1.05 -6.20 24.66
C PHE A 64 1.35 -4.72 24.88
N ILE A 65 2.44 -4.23 24.28
CA ILE A 65 2.72 -2.80 24.15
C ILE A 65 3.12 -2.52 22.72
N THR A 66 2.42 -1.56 22.11
CA THR A 66 2.76 -0.99 20.80
C THR A 66 3.22 0.45 20.98
N PHE A 67 4.37 0.79 20.43
CA PHE A 67 4.99 2.11 20.49
C PHE A 67 4.81 2.86 19.17
N PHE A 68 4.33 4.10 19.25
CA PHE A 68 4.30 5.07 18.16
C PHE A 68 5.27 6.20 18.51
N SER A 69 6.30 6.42 17.70
CA SER A 69 7.33 7.43 17.97
C SER A 69 6.84 8.87 17.82
N GLY A 70 5.76 9.09 17.05
CA GLY A 70 5.28 10.42 16.66
C GLY A 70 5.98 10.99 15.43
N GLU A 71 6.99 10.29 14.87
CA GLU A 71 7.62 10.65 13.61
C GLU A 71 6.66 10.40 12.42
N SER A 72 7.02 10.89 11.24
CA SER A 72 6.25 10.65 10.02
C SER A 72 6.07 9.15 9.77
N GLY A 73 4.84 8.70 9.52
CA GLY A 73 4.48 7.28 9.38
C GLY A 73 4.28 6.52 10.71
N HIS A 74 4.50 7.18 11.85
CA HIS A 74 4.43 6.58 13.19
C HIS A 74 3.66 7.46 14.19
N LYS A 75 2.67 8.24 13.73
CA LYS A 75 1.81 9.07 14.58
C LYS A 75 0.55 8.29 14.98
N PHE A 76 0.32 8.11 16.26
CA PHE A 76 -0.85 7.37 16.77
C PHE A 76 -2.19 7.95 16.29
N ILE A 77 -2.30 9.27 16.12
CA ILE A 77 -3.53 9.92 15.64
C ILE A 77 -3.90 9.48 14.21
N TYR A 78 -2.91 9.06 13.42
CA TYR A 78 -3.09 8.64 12.02
C TYR A 78 -3.14 7.12 11.82
N ARG A 79 -3.20 6.33 12.90
CA ARG A 79 -3.23 4.86 12.85
C ARG A 79 -4.43 4.22 12.11
N LYS A 80 -5.45 5.01 11.85
CA LYS A 80 -6.67 4.58 11.13
C LYS A 80 -6.95 5.41 9.87
N ARG A 81 -6.04 6.33 9.50
CA ARG A 81 -6.25 7.10 8.28
C ARG A 81 -6.02 6.23 7.05
N ASP A 82 -6.74 6.50 6.00
CA ASP A 82 -6.59 5.92 4.66
C ASP A 82 -6.38 7.02 3.60
N GLN A 83 -6.46 8.28 4.02
CA GLN A 83 -6.28 9.44 3.18
C GLN A 83 -5.56 10.56 3.93
N VAL A 84 -4.77 11.35 3.19
CA VAL A 84 -4.26 12.65 3.65
C VAL A 84 -5.35 13.70 3.43
N ALA A 85 -5.53 14.60 4.39
CA ALA A 85 -6.46 15.71 4.25
C ALA A 85 -6.06 16.63 3.08
N LEU A 86 -7.03 17.01 2.25
CA LEU A 86 -6.75 17.76 1.01
C LEU A 86 -6.11 19.12 1.30
N GLU A 87 -6.55 19.76 2.38
CA GLU A 87 -6.02 21.05 2.84
C GLU A 87 -4.55 20.99 3.27
N ASP A 88 -4.02 19.81 3.58
CA ASP A 88 -2.61 19.63 3.95
C ASP A 88 -1.69 19.41 2.74
N ILE A 89 -2.24 19.11 1.56
CA ILE A 89 -1.47 18.81 0.36
C ILE A 89 -1.22 20.08 -0.45
N VAL A 90 0.05 20.38 -0.74
CA VAL A 90 0.43 21.50 -1.60
C VAL A 90 0.67 21.09 -3.05
N SER A 91 1.02 19.84 -3.31
CA SER A 91 1.15 19.29 -4.67
C SER A 91 1.01 17.78 -4.68
N SER A 92 0.51 17.26 -5.80
CA SER A 92 0.42 15.82 -6.09
C SER A 92 0.99 15.57 -7.48
N LYS A 93 1.90 14.60 -7.63
CA LYS A 93 2.56 14.30 -8.89
C LYS A 93 2.60 12.81 -9.14
N LEU A 94 2.14 12.38 -10.31
CA LEU A 94 2.42 11.04 -10.84
C LEU A 94 3.74 11.09 -11.60
N SER A 95 4.69 10.25 -11.26
CA SER A 95 5.97 10.11 -11.96
C SER A 95 6.26 8.67 -12.33
N PHE A 96 6.90 8.47 -13.48
CA PHE A 96 7.39 7.17 -13.94
C PHE A 96 8.34 7.35 -15.12
N SER A 97 9.06 6.27 -15.48
CA SER A 97 9.88 6.23 -16.69
C SER A 97 9.49 5.05 -17.57
N VAL A 98 9.58 5.22 -18.90
CA VAL A 98 9.25 4.19 -19.89
C VAL A 98 10.44 3.97 -20.82
N TRP A 99 10.74 2.70 -21.10
CA TRP A 99 11.67 2.31 -22.14
C TRP A 99 11.29 0.97 -22.75
N TYR A 100 11.67 0.79 -24.03
CA TYR A 100 11.37 -0.41 -24.78
C TYR A 100 12.64 -1.24 -24.98
N GLN A 101 12.53 -2.54 -24.81
CA GLN A 101 13.62 -3.48 -25.04
C GLN A 101 13.27 -4.42 -26.19
N TYR A 102 14.22 -4.66 -27.05
CA TYR A 102 14.07 -5.45 -28.27
C TYR A 102 13.23 -4.74 -29.35
N GLY A 103 13.19 -5.36 -30.55
CA GLY A 103 12.48 -4.82 -31.71
C GLY A 103 13.25 -3.73 -32.44
N ASN A 104 12.51 -2.88 -33.14
CA ASN A 104 13.01 -1.73 -33.89
C ASN A 104 11.96 -0.61 -33.91
N ALA A 105 12.23 0.48 -34.63
CA ALA A 105 11.29 1.61 -34.72
C ALA A 105 9.91 1.18 -35.26
N ALA A 106 9.85 0.31 -36.28
CA ALA A 106 8.57 -0.12 -36.86
C ALA A 106 7.70 -0.94 -35.88
N THR A 107 8.31 -1.64 -34.92
CA THR A 107 7.59 -2.40 -33.89
C THR A 107 7.35 -1.60 -32.62
N SER A 108 7.94 -0.40 -32.50
CA SER A 108 7.85 0.46 -31.32
C SER A 108 6.85 1.61 -31.47
N VAL A 109 6.56 2.02 -32.69
CA VAL A 109 5.61 3.13 -32.96
C VAL A 109 4.20 2.75 -32.51
N ASN A 110 3.53 3.68 -31.81
CA ASN A 110 2.16 3.51 -31.26
C ASN A 110 1.97 2.25 -30.39
N LEU A 111 3.06 1.73 -29.80
CA LEU A 111 3.07 0.46 -29.07
C LEU A 111 2.33 0.54 -27.73
N LEU A 112 2.57 1.62 -26.99
CA LEU A 112 2.01 1.85 -25.66
C LEU A 112 1.20 3.13 -25.64
N LYS A 113 0.01 3.07 -25.06
CA LYS A 113 -0.79 4.25 -24.72
C LYS A 113 -1.12 4.19 -23.22
N LEU A 114 -1.10 5.32 -22.57
CA LEU A 114 -1.44 5.47 -21.17
C LEU A 114 -2.64 6.40 -21.04
N TYR A 115 -3.61 5.99 -20.26
CA TYR A 115 -4.91 6.64 -20.14
C TYR A 115 -5.28 6.93 -18.70
N LEU A 116 -6.18 7.89 -18.53
CA LEU A 116 -6.81 8.26 -17.27
C LEU A 116 -8.31 8.45 -17.47
N SER A 117 -9.10 8.09 -16.46
CA SER A 117 -10.53 8.40 -16.43
C SER A 117 -11.01 8.61 -15.00
N GLU A 118 -11.85 9.64 -14.80
CA GLU A 118 -12.62 9.88 -13.57
C GLU A 118 -13.98 9.16 -13.59
N THR A 119 -14.39 8.63 -14.74
CA THR A 119 -15.74 8.07 -14.97
C THR A 119 -15.76 6.59 -15.37
N PHE A 120 -14.60 5.93 -15.49
CA PHE A 120 -14.56 4.51 -15.79
C PHE A 120 -15.24 3.72 -14.67
N PRO A 121 -16.23 2.86 -14.97
CA PRO A 121 -17.05 2.21 -13.95
C PRO A 121 -16.32 1.10 -13.17
N GLY A 122 -15.12 0.72 -13.59
CA GLY A 122 -14.36 -0.41 -13.05
C GLY A 122 -14.63 -1.70 -13.80
N LEU A 123 -13.83 -2.72 -13.50
CA LEU A 123 -13.92 -4.06 -14.09
C LEU A 123 -14.76 -4.97 -13.19
N ALA A 124 -15.58 -5.83 -13.79
CA ALA A 124 -16.30 -6.89 -13.08
C ALA A 124 -15.37 -8.03 -12.63
N LYS A 125 -14.28 -8.28 -13.36
CA LYS A 125 -13.22 -9.29 -13.10
C LYS A 125 -13.69 -10.75 -13.06
N ASN A 126 -14.91 -11.01 -13.49
CA ASN A 126 -15.52 -12.34 -13.57
C ASN A 126 -16.33 -12.54 -14.87
N LYS A 127 -16.32 -11.54 -15.76
CA LYS A 127 -17.01 -11.54 -17.06
C LYS A 127 -16.09 -10.97 -18.12
N PHE A 128 -15.07 -11.75 -18.50
CA PHE A 128 -13.95 -11.31 -19.33
C PHE A 128 -14.40 -10.65 -20.64
N GLU A 129 -15.35 -11.26 -21.37
CA GLU A 129 -15.85 -10.69 -22.64
C GLU A 129 -16.48 -9.30 -22.42
N ALA A 130 -17.27 -9.14 -21.37
CA ALA A 130 -17.88 -7.84 -21.05
C ALA A 130 -16.83 -6.80 -20.66
N ASP A 131 -15.85 -7.17 -19.81
CA ASP A 131 -14.76 -6.29 -19.41
C ASP A 131 -13.86 -5.92 -20.60
N SER A 132 -13.61 -6.85 -21.53
CA SER A 132 -12.83 -6.61 -22.75
C SER A 132 -13.52 -5.59 -23.66
N VAL A 133 -14.81 -5.78 -23.91
CA VAL A 133 -15.62 -4.84 -24.71
C VAL A 133 -15.69 -3.48 -24.04
N LEU A 134 -15.88 -3.44 -22.71
CA LEU A 134 -15.93 -2.20 -21.94
C LEU A 134 -14.62 -1.42 -22.06
N VAL A 135 -13.49 -2.07 -21.82
CA VAL A 135 -12.16 -1.40 -21.82
C VAL A 135 -11.80 -0.90 -23.22
N GLU A 136 -12.07 -1.70 -24.26
CA GLU A 136 -11.76 -1.33 -25.65
C GLU A 136 -12.67 -0.23 -26.19
N GLY A 137 -13.95 -0.22 -25.81
CA GLY A 137 -14.95 0.76 -26.27
C GLY A 137 -15.08 2.01 -25.41
N PHE A 138 -14.39 2.10 -24.27
CA PHE A 138 -14.51 3.23 -23.38
C PHE A 138 -13.81 4.48 -23.92
N ALA A 139 -14.40 5.65 -23.68
CA ALA A 139 -13.82 6.94 -24.07
C ALA A 139 -12.74 7.40 -23.07
N TRP A 140 -11.53 6.87 -23.20
CA TRP A 140 -10.39 7.21 -22.38
C TRP A 140 -9.82 8.59 -22.71
N ASN A 141 -9.32 9.31 -21.69
CA ASN A 141 -8.48 10.47 -21.89
C ASN A 141 -6.99 10.04 -21.87
N ASP A 142 -6.18 10.61 -22.75
CA ASP A 142 -4.74 10.36 -22.75
C ASP A 142 -4.12 10.90 -21.45
N LEU A 143 -3.48 10.04 -20.67
CA LEU A 143 -2.67 10.43 -19.52
C LEU A 143 -1.35 11.08 -19.99
N ILE A 144 -0.79 10.52 -21.03
CA ILE A 144 0.39 11.03 -21.73
C ILE A 144 0.04 11.15 -23.22
N ASP A 145 0.36 12.31 -23.81
CA ASP A 145 0.27 12.50 -25.25
C ASP A 145 1.03 11.37 -25.98
N PRO A 146 0.34 10.57 -26.83
CA PRO A 146 0.96 9.45 -27.52
C PRO A 146 2.23 9.83 -28.34
N SER A 147 2.35 11.07 -28.79
CA SER A 147 3.52 11.55 -29.53
C SER A 147 4.79 11.65 -28.67
N LYS A 148 4.66 11.68 -27.35
CA LYS A 148 5.78 11.73 -26.39
C LYS A 148 6.27 10.35 -25.98
N MET A 149 5.56 9.28 -26.36
CA MET A 149 5.98 7.92 -26.06
C MET A 149 7.26 7.55 -26.86
N PRO A 150 8.12 6.65 -26.32
CA PRO A 150 9.26 6.14 -27.06
C PRO A 150 8.84 5.55 -28.42
N THR A 151 9.62 5.84 -29.47
CA THR A 151 9.36 5.35 -30.84
C THR A 151 10.42 4.34 -31.31
N ALA A 152 11.39 4.03 -30.46
CA ALA A 152 12.43 3.06 -30.73
C ALA A 152 12.88 2.34 -29.44
N PRO A 153 13.47 1.16 -29.56
CA PRO A 153 14.09 0.48 -28.43
C PRO A 153 15.21 1.28 -27.81
N SER A 154 15.32 1.17 -26.47
CA SER A 154 16.38 1.82 -25.69
C SER A 154 16.77 0.92 -24.50
N ASN A 155 17.31 1.48 -23.44
CA ASN A 155 17.65 0.82 -22.21
C ASN A 155 17.26 1.69 -21.00
N ALA A 156 17.43 1.17 -19.80
CA ALA A 156 17.05 1.87 -18.56
C ALA A 156 17.73 3.23 -18.39
N ALA A 157 19.00 3.37 -18.85
CA ALA A 157 19.74 4.66 -18.75
C ALA A 157 19.17 5.74 -19.68
N ASN A 158 18.48 5.34 -20.76
CA ASN A 158 17.87 6.21 -21.74
C ASN A 158 16.33 6.13 -21.70
N ALA A 159 15.76 5.80 -20.53
CA ALA A 159 14.32 5.77 -20.34
C ALA A 159 13.72 7.16 -20.46
N THR A 160 12.58 7.29 -21.11
CA THR A 160 11.81 8.54 -21.18
C THR A 160 11.10 8.73 -19.84
N HIS A 161 11.41 9.84 -19.16
CA HIS A 161 10.76 10.20 -17.88
C HIS A 161 9.50 11.02 -18.13
N PHE A 162 8.46 10.73 -17.34
CA PHE A 162 7.20 11.44 -17.33
C PHE A 162 6.88 11.92 -15.92
N GLU A 163 6.39 13.15 -15.83
CA GLU A 163 5.80 13.73 -14.63
C GLU A 163 4.48 14.39 -15.00
N VAL A 164 3.40 14.04 -14.32
CA VAL A 164 2.05 14.57 -14.53
C VAL A 164 1.56 15.20 -13.25
N ASP A 165 1.06 16.43 -13.32
CA ASP A 165 0.41 17.09 -12.20
C ASP A 165 -0.91 16.39 -11.85
N PHE A 166 -0.97 15.81 -10.67
CA PHE A 166 -2.14 15.14 -10.12
C PHE A 166 -2.90 15.99 -9.10
N THR A 167 -2.45 17.21 -8.84
CA THR A 167 -3.13 18.15 -7.94
C THR A 167 -4.61 18.38 -8.33
N PRO A 168 -5.00 18.50 -9.63
CA PRO A 168 -6.40 18.63 -10.03
C PRO A 168 -7.28 17.39 -9.74
N TYR A 169 -6.67 16.25 -9.47
CA TYR A 169 -7.35 14.97 -9.20
C TYR A 169 -7.44 14.64 -7.70
N LEU A 170 -6.92 15.49 -6.83
CA LEU A 170 -7.04 15.30 -5.38
C LEU A 170 -8.51 15.21 -4.94
N GLY A 171 -8.83 14.24 -4.11
CA GLY A 171 -10.19 13.97 -3.64
C GLY A 171 -11.11 13.30 -4.67
N LYS A 172 -10.64 13.09 -5.90
CA LYS A 172 -11.41 12.42 -6.97
C LYS A 172 -10.96 10.97 -7.13
N ARG A 173 -11.91 10.12 -7.45
CA ARG A 173 -11.63 8.73 -7.84
C ARG A 173 -11.26 8.70 -9.33
N MET A 174 -10.19 8.00 -9.65
CA MET A 174 -9.71 7.87 -11.03
C MET A 174 -9.21 6.47 -11.31
N THR A 175 -9.22 6.10 -12.59
CA THR A 175 -8.64 4.85 -13.10
C THR A 175 -7.54 5.17 -14.08
N ILE A 176 -6.38 4.55 -13.91
CA ILE A 176 -5.26 4.60 -14.86
C ILE A 176 -5.27 3.30 -15.66
N ALA A 177 -5.10 3.42 -16.98
CA ALA A 177 -4.99 2.26 -17.85
C ALA A 177 -3.79 2.36 -18.79
N ALA A 178 -3.19 1.21 -19.12
CA ALA A 178 -2.16 1.07 -20.12
C ALA A 178 -2.63 0.10 -21.21
N CYS A 179 -2.49 0.48 -22.47
CA CYS A 179 -2.78 -0.34 -23.62
C CYS A 179 -1.50 -0.67 -24.37
N TYR A 180 -1.13 -1.95 -24.39
CA TYR A 180 -0.05 -2.48 -25.21
C TYR A 180 -0.66 -3.12 -26.47
N LYS A 181 -0.38 -2.53 -27.64
CA LYS A 181 -0.94 -2.99 -28.93
C LYS A 181 0.06 -2.75 -30.06
N PRO A 182 1.04 -3.65 -30.26
CA PRO A 182 1.99 -3.53 -31.38
C PRO A 182 1.26 -3.60 -32.72
N VAL A 183 1.76 -2.82 -33.70
CA VAL A 183 1.19 -2.73 -35.06
C VAL A 183 1.97 -3.54 -36.08
N SER A 184 3.16 -4.05 -35.72
CA SER A 184 4.04 -4.82 -36.60
C SER A 184 4.71 -5.94 -35.83
N ASN A 185 4.96 -7.07 -36.51
CA ASN A 185 5.76 -8.21 -36.05
C ASN A 185 6.93 -8.53 -36.97
N ALA A 186 7.31 -7.59 -37.85
CA ALA A 186 8.44 -7.75 -38.77
C ALA A 186 9.79 -7.88 -38.01
N ALA A 187 9.85 -7.35 -36.80
CA ALA A 187 10.89 -7.65 -35.82
C ALA A 187 10.25 -8.12 -34.51
N ALA A 188 11.04 -8.32 -33.46
CA ALA A 188 10.48 -8.63 -32.14
C ALA A 188 9.52 -7.51 -31.68
N GLN A 189 8.37 -7.90 -31.13
CA GLN A 189 7.46 -6.98 -30.46
C GLN A 189 8.09 -6.61 -29.13
N PRO A 190 8.34 -5.31 -28.86
CA PRO A 190 9.17 -4.93 -27.73
C PRO A 190 8.58 -5.32 -26.38
N ARG A 191 9.45 -5.61 -25.43
CA ARG A 191 9.13 -5.53 -24.00
C ARG A 191 9.00 -4.06 -23.63
N VAL A 192 7.90 -3.69 -23.02
CA VAL A 192 7.70 -2.34 -22.45
C VAL A 192 7.98 -2.41 -20.97
N ASN A 193 8.91 -1.60 -20.50
CA ASN A 193 9.23 -1.45 -19.08
C ASN A 193 8.69 -0.11 -18.61
N ILE A 194 7.94 -0.13 -17.49
CA ILE A 194 7.47 1.04 -16.75
C ILE A 194 8.12 0.96 -15.37
N VAL A 195 8.86 2.00 -14.99
CA VAL A 195 9.75 1.97 -13.83
C VAL A 195 9.48 3.17 -12.93
N GLY A 196 9.44 2.93 -11.62
CA GLY A 196 9.28 3.96 -10.60
C GLY A 196 7.90 4.63 -10.62
N MET A 197 6.85 3.96 -11.12
CA MET A 197 5.51 4.56 -11.17
C MET A 197 4.94 4.75 -9.77
N LYS A 198 4.72 6.03 -9.43
CA LYS A 198 4.21 6.45 -8.12
C LYS A 198 3.50 7.79 -8.17
N ILE A 199 2.54 7.98 -7.29
CA ILE A 199 1.98 9.30 -6.96
C ILE A 199 2.66 9.77 -5.68
N VAL A 200 3.20 10.98 -5.69
CA VAL A 200 3.82 11.62 -4.52
C VAL A 200 3.03 12.87 -4.17
N ASN A 201 2.47 12.91 -2.97
CA ASN A 201 1.85 14.09 -2.39
C ASN A 201 2.86 14.77 -1.48
N THR A 202 3.07 16.08 -1.65
CA THR A 202 3.88 16.91 -0.78
C THR A 202 2.95 17.72 0.13
N MET A 203 3.14 17.63 1.44
CA MET A 203 2.36 18.34 2.44
C MET A 203 2.94 19.69 2.78
N LYS A 204 2.13 20.56 3.43
CA LYS A 204 2.52 21.89 3.90
C LYS A 204 3.71 21.89 4.86
N ASP A 205 3.87 20.83 5.63
CA ASP A 205 5.00 20.65 6.55
C ASP A 205 6.28 20.11 5.86
N GLY A 206 6.26 19.95 4.52
CA GLY A 206 7.37 19.42 3.72
C GLY A 206 7.47 17.90 3.72
N THR A 207 6.66 17.19 4.48
CA THR A 207 6.61 15.71 4.43
C THR A 207 5.94 15.22 3.16
N THR A 208 6.14 13.95 2.82
CA THR A 208 5.55 13.35 1.62
C THR A 208 4.78 12.08 1.95
N SER A 209 3.74 11.81 1.16
CA SER A 209 3.05 10.52 1.11
C SER A 209 3.18 9.95 -0.30
N THR A 210 3.46 8.65 -0.41
CA THR A 210 3.71 8.01 -1.70
C THR A 210 2.82 6.79 -1.89
N LEU A 211 2.16 6.73 -3.05
CA LEU A 211 1.45 5.55 -3.55
C LEU A 211 2.23 4.98 -4.72
N PHE A 212 2.68 3.74 -4.62
CA PHE A 212 3.33 3.04 -5.72
C PHE A 212 2.32 2.32 -6.61
N ALA A 213 2.75 1.90 -7.80
CA ALA A 213 1.90 1.15 -8.73
C ALA A 213 1.28 -0.11 -8.13
N GLY A 214 1.88 -0.70 -7.10
CA GLY A 214 1.31 -1.81 -6.33
C GLY A 214 -0.01 -1.44 -5.64
N ASP A 215 -0.13 -0.21 -5.16
CA ASP A 215 -1.33 0.30 -4.49
C ASP A 215 -2.47 0.57 -5.48
N PHE A 216 -2.16 0.68 -6.77
CA PHE A 216 -3.17 0.87 -7.82
C PHE A 216 -3.95 -0.41 -8.14
N ASN A 217 -3.49 -1.57 -7.65
CA ASN A 217 -4.14 -2.87 -7.83
C ASN A 217 -4.51 -3.17 -9.29
N PHE A 218 -3.52 -3.08 -10.16
CA PHE A 218 -3.67 -3.30 -11.59
C PHE A 218 -4.18 -4.71 -11.92
N THR A 219 -5.10 -4.77 -12.86
CA THR A 219 -5.63 -6.01 -13.42
C THR A 219 -5.31 -6.06 -14.92
N PRO A 220 -4.55 -7.05 -15.40
CA PRO A 220 -4.37 -7.30 -16.82
C PRO A 220 -5.68 -7.72 -17.48
N ILE A 221 -5.92 -7.25 -18.72
CA ILE A 221 -6.95 -7.75 -19.63
C ILE A 221 -6.23 -8.26 -20.86
N ASN A 222 -6.05 -9.57 -20.96
CA ASN A 222 -5.26 -10.20 -22.02
C ASN A 222 -6.15 -10.36 -23.27
N MET A 223 -6.23 -9.31 -24.08
CA MET A 223 -7.14 -9.18 -25.22
C MET A 223 -6.98 -10.27 -26.29
N MET A 224 -5.84 -10.96 -26.27
CA MET A 224 -5.64 -12.14 -27.11
C MET A 224 -6.71 -13.23 -26.87
N CYS A 225 -7.25 -13.33 -25.66
CA CYS A 225 -8.32 -14.26 -25.33
C CYS A 225 -9.64 -13.82 -26.01
N HIS A 226 -9.99 -12.54 -25.94
CA HIS A 226 -11.17 -11.95 -26.57
C HIS A 226 -11.09 -12.01 -28.10
N HIS A 227 -9.96 -11.59 -28.69
CA HIS A 227 -9.77 -11.58 -30.15
C HIS A 227 -9.32 -12.93 -30.71
N ARG A 228 -9.30 -14.00 -29.91
CA ARG A 228 -8.88 -15.35 -30.30
C ARG A 228 -7.52 -15.38 -31.03
N LEU A 229 -6.61 -14.54 -30.61
CA LEU A 229 -5.24 -14.46 -31.13
C LEU A 229 -4.44 -15.63 -30.56
N ASN A 230 -4.70 -16.85 -31.03
CA ASN A 230 -4.13 -18.10 -30.54
C ASN A 230 -2.61 -18.15 -30.66
N ASP A 231 -1.91 -17.62 -29.70
CA ASP A 231 -0.55 -18.01 -29.37
C ASP A 231 -0.59 -18.83 -28.09
N GLN A 232 -0.73 -20.14 -28.23
CA GLN A 232 -0.88 -21.05 -27.08
C GLN A 232 0.33 -21.01 -26.15
N ARG A 233 1.51 -20.62 -26.63
CA ARG A 233 2.71 -20.50 -25.79
C ARG A 233 2.68 -19.31 -24.83
N SER A 234 1.98 -18.25 -25.20
CA SER A 234 1.77 -17.10 -24.33
C SER A 234 0.52 -17.20 -23.45
N MET A 235 -0.27 -18.25 -23.62
CA MET A 235 -1.53 -18.49 -22.96
C MET A 235 -1.36 -19.54 -21.86
N THR A 236 -0.70 -19.19 -20.79
CA THR A 236 -0.58 -20.03 -19.59
C THR A 236 -1.71 -19.78 -18.58
N VAL A 237 -1.59 -20.26 -17.38
CA VAL A 237 -2.59 -20.20 -16.32
C VAL A 237 -3.18 -18.81 -16.15
N ASN A 238 -4.49 -18.71 -16.03
CA ASN A 238 -5.29 -17.49 -15.93
C ASN A 238 -5.03 -16.48 -17.07
N ARG A 239 -5.41 -16.87 -18.27
CA ARG A 239 -5.14 -16.15 -19.52
C ARG A 239 -5.94 -14.87 -19.71
N GLU A 240 -7.03 -14.71 -18.99
CA GLU A 240 -7.92 -13.56 -19.10
C GLU A 240 -7.40 -12.35 -18.32
N TYR A 241 -7.27 -12.50 -16.99
CA TYR A 241 -6.91 -11.43 -16.08
C TYR A 241 -5.52 -11.61 -15.43
N GLY A 242 -4.79 -12.65 -15.79
CA GLY A 242 -3.56 -13.02 -15.09
C GLY A 242 -2.34 -12.22 -15.49
N SER A 243 -1.50 -11.93 -14.52
CA SER A 243 -0.10 -11.56 -14.69
C SER A 243 0.80 -12.77 -14.51
N VAL A 244 2.06 -12.67 -14.94
CA VAL A 244 3.05 -13.77 -14.85
C VAL A 244 4.32 -13.29 -14.16
N THR A 245 5.04 -14.21 -13.54
CA THR A 245 6.39 -13.98 -13.00
C THR A 245 7.48 -14.52 -13.91
N SER A 246 7.14 -15.46 -14.80
CA SER A 246 8.03 -16.03 -15.81
C SER A 246 7.90 -15.32 -17.16
N SER A 247 8.85 -15.56 -18.07
CA SER A 247 8.83 -15.00 -19.43
C SER A 247 7.67 -15.60 -20.25
N THR A 248 6.57 -14.85 -20.35
CA THR A 248 5.41 -15.21 -21.17
C THR A 248 5.07 -14.03 -22.08
N SER A 249 5.22 -14.25 -23.39
CA SER A 249 5.10 -13.20 -24.42
C SER A 249 3.75 -12.49 -24.37
N GLY A 250 3.78 -11.16 -24.34
CA GLY A 250 2.58 -10.32 -24.39
C GLY A 250 1.71 -10.34 -23.11
N ILE A 251 2.27 -10.83 -22.00
CA ILE A 251 1.62 -10.83 -20.69
C ILE A 251 2.39 -9.93 -19.72
N TRP A 252 1.67 -9.22 -18.87
CA TRP A 252 2.21 -8.32 -17.86
C TRP A 252 2.87 -9.10 -16.72
N ASN A 253 3.99 -8.58 -16.24
CA ASN A 253 4.65 -8.98 -15.01
C ASN A 253 4.55 -7.83 -14.01
N LEU A 254 3.86 -8.05 -12.89
CA LEU A 254 3.59 -7.06 -11.85
C LEU A 254 4.39 -7.31 -10.56
N SER A 255 5.36 -8.22 -10.58
CA SER A 255 6.09 -8.64 -9.36
C SER A 255 6.87 -7.50 -8.69
N GLY A 256 7.26 -6.48 -9.44
CA GLY A 256 7.94 -5.27 -8.94
C GLY A 256 7.02 -4.08 -8.66
N ALA A 257 5.70 -4.22 -8.86
CA ALA A 257 4.76 -3.08 -8.77
C ALA A 257 4.76 -2.38 -7.41
N THR A 258 5.07 -3.09 -6.32
CA THR A 258 5.23 -2.51 -4.97
C THR A 258 6.36 -1.47 -4.87
N LYS A 259 7.28 -1.48 -5.85
CA LYS A 259 8.34 -0.47 -6.01
C LYS A 259 8.09 0.46 -7.20
N GLY A 260 6.94 0.30 -7.87
CA GLY A 260 6.59 1.04 -9.07
C GLY A 260 7.08 0.42 -10.38
N ASP A 261 7.68 -0.78 -10.35
CA ASP A 261 8.34 -1.40 -11.50
C ASP A 261 7.49 -2.56 -12.04
N PHE A 262 7.13 -2.48 -13.30
CA PHE A 262 6.41 -3.55 -13.97
C PHE A 262 6.65 -3.49 -15.49
N PHE A 263 6.33 -4.57 -16.18
CA PHE A 263 6.58 -4.65 -17.62
C PHE A 263 5.66 -5.66 -18.29
N ILE A 264 5.54 -5.55 -19.64
CA ILE A 264 4.97 -6.58 -20.48
C ILE A 264 6.07 -7.28 -21.26
N HIS A 265 6.04 -8.63 -21.32
CA HIS A 265 7.04 -9.42 -22.01
C HIS A 265 7.02 -9.23 -23.53
N SER A 266 8.21 -9.20 -24.14
CA SER A 266 8.39 -9.18 -25.59
C SER A 266 7.87 -10.45 -26.27
N SER A 267 7.68 -10.36 -27.59
CA SER A 267 7.38 -11.50 -28.45
C SER A 267 8.37 -11.57 -29.61
N ASN A 268 8.66 -12.77 -30.12
CA ASN A 268 9.58 -12.98 -31.22
C ASN A 268 9.07 -12.35 -32.53
N SER A 269 10.00 -12.05 -33.44
CA SER A 269 9.70 -11.70 -34.83
C SER A 269 8.82 -12.76 -35.48
N GLY A 270 7.86 -12.33 -36.28
CA GLY A 270 6.89 -13.21 -36.97
C GLY A 270 5.81 -13.81 -36.06
N ALA A 271 5.90 -13.67 -34.74
CA ALA A 271 4.83 -14.12 -33.86
C ALA A 271 3.55 -13.29 -34.05
N LYS A 272 2.37 -13.87 -33.79
CA LYS A 272 1.12 -13.13 -33.82
C LYS A 272 1.18 -11.89 -32.94
N LEU A 273 0.61 -10.78 -33.40
CA LEU A 273 0.55 -9.53 -32.68
C LEU A 273 -0.10 -9.73 -31.31
N LYS A 274 0.54 -9.22 -30.28
CA LYS A 274 0.04 -9.24 -28.92
C LYS A 274 -0.90 -8.05 -28.70
N TYR A 275 -1.83 -8.22 -27.77
CA TYR A 275 -2.72 -7.14 -27.37
C TYR A 275 -3.13 -7.36 -25.92
N SER A 276 -2.84 -6.40 -25.06
CA SER A 276 -3.15 -6.49 -23.65
C SER A 276 -3.36 -5.10 -23.04
N TRP A 277 -4.36 -5.01 -22.19
CA TRP A 277 -4.56 -3.86 -21.31
C TRP A 277 -4.10 -4.16 -19.90
N LEU A 278 -3.82 -3.10 -19.17
CA LEU A 278 -3.56 -3.12 -17.75
C LEU A 278 -4.39 -2.00 -17.14
N VAL A 279 -5.34 -2.33 -16.27
CA VAL A 279 -6.32 -1.37 -15.75
C VAL A 279 -6.26 -1.36 -14.23
N SER A 280 -6.10 -0.18 -13.63
CA SER A 280 -6.10 -0.04 -12.17
C SER A 280 -7.50 -0.20 -11.57
N ASN A 281 -7.59 -0.50 -10.29
CA ASN A 281 -8.79 -0.18 -9.53
C ASN A 281 -9.03 1.33 -9.56
N MET A 282 -10.18 1.78 -9.07
CA MET A 282 -10.38 3.19 -8.76
C MET A 282 -9.44 3.60 -7.63
N ILE A 283 -8.59 4.59 -7.86
CA ILE A 283 -7.61 5.14 -6.92
C ILE A 283 -7.98 6.56 -6.51
N LEU A 284 -7.57 6.94 -5.31
CA LEU A 284 -7.58 8.33 -4.83
C LEU A 284 -6.13 8.81 -4.76
N ALA A 285 -5.82 9.96 -5.37
CA ALA A 285 -4.45 10.48 -5.37
C ALA A 285 -3.95 10.82 -3.96
N ASN A 286 -4.85 11.19 -3.04
CA ASN A 286 -4.53 11.48 -1.64
C ASN A 286 -4.69 10.27 -0.70
N ALA A 287 -4.87 9.05 -1.22
CA ALA A 287 -4.84 7.85 -0.39
C ALA A 287 -3.47 7.70 0.29
N CYS A 288 -3.45 7.13 1.46
CA CYS A 288 -2.22 6.80 2.18
C CYS A 288 -2.41 5.55 3.02
N SER A 289 -1.31 4.91 3.38
CA SER A 289 -1.35 3.88 4.39
C SER A 289 -1.55 4.48 5.78
N PRO A 290 -2.24 3.80 6.70
CA PRO A 290 -2.26 4.16 8.10
C PRO A 290 -0.85 4.23 8.68
N ASP A 291 -0.65 5.14 9.64
CA ASP A 291 0.56 5.12 10.43
C ASP A 291 0.58 3.88 11.33
N TYR A 292 1.73 3.28 11.51
CA TYR A 292 1.87 2.05 12.29
C TYR A 292 2.78 2.22 13.50
N GLY A 293 2.45 1.50 14.56
CA GLY A 293 3.27 1.39 15.76
C GLY A 293 4.22 0.20 15.69
N GLN A 294 5.29 0.25 16.47
CA GLN A 294 6.23 -0.84 16.65
C GLN A 294 5.78 -1.70 17.85
N PRO A 295 5.46 -3.00 17.66
CA PRO A 295 5.26 -3.91 18.77
C PRO A 295 6.55 -4.07 19.58
N ILE A 296 6.51 -3.75 20.87
CA ILE A 296 7.72 -3.81 21.75
C ILE A 296 7.58 -4.86 22.86
N LYS A 297 6.34 -5.25 23.21
CA LYS A 297 6.04 -6.33 24.17
C LYS A 297 4.92 -7.21 23.65
N ASN A 298 4.99 -8.49 23.95
CA ASN A 298 3.92 -9.48 23.79
C ASN A 298 3.88 -10.42 25.02
N VAL A 299 2.89 -11.32 25.07
CA VAL A 299 2.68 -12.25 26.21
C VAL A 299 3.90 -13.13 26.53
N THR A 300 4.73 -13.44 25.54
CA THR A 300 5.90 -14.31 25.69
C THR A 300 7.19 -13.54 25.99
N LYS A 301 7.19 -12.21 25.75
CA LYS A 301 8.36 -11.35 25.93
C LYS A 301 8.09 -10.33 27.03
N GLY A 302 8.62 -10.58 28.24
CA GLY A 302 8.66 -9.58 29.30
C GLY A 302 9.56 -8.41 28.88
N THR A 303 9.08 -7.19 29.07
CA THR A 303 9.83 -5.98 28.77
C THR A 303 9.54 -4.94 29.86
N SER A 304 10.56 -4.56 30.61
CA SER A 304 10.48 -3.52 31.63
C SER A 304 10.94 -2.15 31.13
N SER A 305 11.61 -2.11 29.97
CA SER A 305 12.05 -0.87 29.34
C SER A 305 12.19 -1.01 27.84
N TYR A 306 12.19 0.14 27.14
CA TYR A 306 12.41 0.23 25.70
C TYR A 306 13.24 1.47 25.37
N THR A 307 14.27 1.31 24.54
CA THR A 307 15.13 2.42 24.13
C THR A 307 14.87 2.78 22.67
N TYR A 308 14.68 4.07 22.42
CA TYR A 308 14.46 4.64 21.08
C TYR A 308 15.45 5.79 20.80
N ILE A 309 15.83 5.99 19.54
CA ILE A 309 16.74 7.04 19.10
C ILE A 309 16.05 7.88 18.01
N TYR A 310 15.74 9.13 18.34
CA TYR A 310 15.27 10.10 17.36
C TYR A 310 16.43 10.63 16.55
N LYS A 311 16.33 10.52 15.21
CA LYS A 311 17.42 10.91 14.29
C LYS A 311 17.24 12.31 13.72
N THR A 312 16.09 12.92 13.90
CA THR A 312 15.76 14.24 13.36
C THR A 312 15.30 15.15 14.49
N ALA A 313 15.77 16.40 14.48
CA ALA A 313 15.30 17.40 15.43
C ALA A 313 13.82 17.75 15.15
N GLY A 314 13.03 17.96 16.19
CA GLY A 314 11.59 18.23 16.07
C GLY A 314 10.84 17.98 17.37
N THR A 315 9.54 18.18 17.35
CA THR A 315 8.64 17.87 18.46
C THR A 315 7.78 16.68 18.10
N TYR A 316 7.78 15.67 18.95
CA TYR A 316 7.11 14.40 18.74
C TYR A 316 6.16 14.10 19.89
N LYS A 317 5.06 13.39 19.62
CA LYS A 317 4.22 12.79 20.64
C LYS A 317 4.43 11.28 20.62
N ALA A 318 5.25 10.78 21.52
CA ALA A 318 5.44 9.35 21.74
C ALA A 318 4.19 8.77 22.39
N THR A 319 3.60 7.73 21.82
CA THR A 319 2.38 7.09 22.33
C THR A 319 2.65 5.60 22.54
N PHE A 320 2.36 5.11 23.75
CA PHE A 320 2.39 3.70 24.11
C PHE A 320 0.95 3.22 24.24
N VAL A 321 0.62 2.17 23.50
CA VAL A 321 -0.68 1.48 23.53
C VAL A 321 -0.46 0.16 24.24
N ALA A 322 -0.96 0.04 25.47
CA ALA A 322 -0.90 -1.20 26.24
C ALA A 322 -2.24 -1.90 26.18
N THR A 323 -2.24 -3.21 25.95
CA THR A 323 -3.44 -4.00 25.74
C THR A 323 -3.35 -5.32 26.48
N ASN A 324 -4.46 -5.71 27.17
CA ASN A 324 -4.75 -7.06 27.62
C ASN A 324 -5.97 -7.56 26.86
N SER A 325 -5.94 -8.76 26.34
CA SER A 325 -7.06 -9.30 25.58
C SER A 325 -7.20 -10.80 25.71
N ASN A 326 -8.44 -11.27 25.71
CA ASN A 326 -8.79 -12.65 25.50
C ASN A 326 -9.71 -12.78 24.26
N TYR A 327 -10.29 -13.96 24.03
CA TYR A 327 -11.11 -14.20 22.85
C TYR A 327 -12.47 -13.45 22.85
N LYS A 328 -12.89 -12.84 23.95
CA LYS A 328 -14.17 -12.12 24.08
C LYS A 328 -14.02 -10.65 24.45
N ALA A 329 -12.95 -10.27 25.13
CA ALA A 329 -12.82 -8.95 25.69
C ALA A 329 -11.41 -8.36 25.47
N GLU A 330 -11.33 -7.05 25.34
CA GLU A 330 -10.09 -6.29 25.23
C GLU A 330 -10.12 -5.10 26.20
N SER A 331 -9.00 -4.87 26.88
CA SER A 331 -8.76 -3.67 27.69
C SER A 331 -7.53 -2.95 27.13
N GLN A 332 -7.64 -1.64 26.93
CA GLN A 332 -6.56 -0.84 26.38
C GLN A 332 -6.33 0.41 27.24
N VAL A 333 -5.06 0.76 27.44
CA VAL A 333 -4.64 2.02 28.04
C VAL A 333 -3.61 2.70 27.19
N LEU A 334 -3.68 4.04 27.11
CA LEU A 334 -2.75 4.89 26.37
C LEU A 334 -1.86 5.69 27.35
N ARG A 335 -0.58 5.81 27.02
CA ARG A 335 0.34 6.76 27.67
C ARG A 335 1.04 7.57 26.61
N GLU A 336 1.01 8.89 26.77
CA GLU A 336 1.60 9.84 25.84
C GLU A 336 2.67 10.67 26.53
N LEU A 337 3.77 10.89 25.84
CA LEU A 337 4.88 11.75 26.26
C LEU A 337 5.21 12.74 25.14
N ASN A 338 5.36 14.01 25.51
CA ASN A 338 5.88 15.01 24.58
C ASN A 338 7.41 14.95 24.58
N ILE A 339 7.99 14.81 23.38
CA ILE A 339 9.44 14.71 23.18
C ILE A 339 9.88 15.87 22.30
N LYS A 340 10.84 16.66 22.78
CA LYS A 340 11.51 17.70 22.00
C LYS A 340 12.94 17.24 21.71
N VAL A 341 13.21 16.99 20.44
CA VAL A 341 14.54 16.61 19.97
C VAL A 341 15.24 17.86 19.45
N VAL A 342 16.36 18.19 20.06
CA VAL A 342 17.20 19.34 19.68
C VAL A 342 18.42 18.88 18.89
N GLU A 343 19.09 19.82 18.18
CA GLU A 343 20.29 19.55 17.40
C GLU A 343 21.45 19.03 18.24
#